data_33d0da4e374857c20e199e041ca38a1e
#
_entry.id   33d0da4e374857c20e199e041ca38a1e
#
_cell.length_a   1.000
_cell.length_b   1.000
_cell.length_c   1.000
_cell.angle_alpha   90.00
_cell.angle_beta   90.00
_cell.angle_gamma   90.00
#
_symmetry.space_group_name_H-M   'P 1'
#
loop_
_entity.id
_entity.type
_entity.pdbx_description
1 polymer ?
#
loop_
_entity_poly.entity_id
_entity_poly.type
_entity_poly.pdbx_seq_one_letter_code
_entity_poly.pdbx_strand_id
1 'polypeptide(L)'
;PSWSPDGKEIYFVMNDENAWGSGDVYALSVSDPRTVRKIISEETTWAARPELSPDGRRLLYSSYRGRQWQQLWLGTPKGDAPLPLTFGEFDRRNARWSADGRKIAYISNEHGGTEIRVQDVLGGASKALDTAQRKTLLPQSRLSLDIHDSSGRLTPARVTIVASDKRSYAPDGAWVHADDGFDRSIQGTETQYFHCLKSCTLDVPAGEVRISVQHGLAHALWQQTLKAGAGESRTLDIALQSNALPAAFGPWRSADLHVHMNYGGQYRNTPEYLVQQAKAEDLDIVHNL
;
A
#
# COMPACT_ATOMS: atom_id res chain seq x y z
N PRO A 1 11.56 -14.97 -2.92
CA PRO A 1 12.13 -16.30 -2.68
C PRO A 1 12.39 -16.53 -1.19
N SER A 2 12.45 -17.78 -0.77
CA SER A 2 12.85 -18.20 0.57
C SER A 2 13.74 -19.44 0.51
N TRP A 3 14.58 -19.60 1.51
CA TRP A 3 15.45 -20.76 1.66
C TRP A 3 14.75 -21.91 2.38
N SER A 4 15.09 -23.15 2.02
CA SER A 4 14.80 -24.27 2.91
C SER A 4 15.62 -24.15 4.20
N PRO A 5 15.13 -24.67 5.36
CA PRO A 5 15.85 -24.58 6.62
C PRO A 5 17.23 -25.22 6.62
N ASP A 6 17.45 -26.22 5.78
CA ASP A 6 18.74 -26.91 5.61
C ASP A 6 19.67 -26.22 4.58
N GLY A 7 19.22 -25.13 3.95
CA GLY A 7 19.97 -24.36 2.98
C GLY A 7 20.18 -25.03 1.62
N LYS A 8 19.47 -26.14 1.32
CA LYS A 8 19.67 -26.89 0.09
C LYS A 8 18.78 -26.51 -1.07
N GLU A 9 17.66 -25.86 -0.80
CA GLU A 9 16.68 -25.45 -1.80
C GLU A 9 16.25 -23.98 -1.63
N ILE A 10 15.86 -23.38 -2.75
CA ILE A 10 15.23 -22.04 -2.79
C ILE A 10 13.82 -22.21 -3.35
N TYR A 11 12.82 -21.70 -2.62
CA TYR A 11 11.43 -21.63 -3.03
C TYR A 11 11.10 -20.24 -3.56
N PHE A 12 10.43 -20.17 -4.71
CA PHE A 12 10.14 -18.91 -5.38
C PHE A 12 8.88 -19.02 -6.25
N VAL A 13 8.39 -17.87 -6.69
CA VAL A 13 7.30 -17.77 -7.68
C VAL A 13 7.94 -17.48 -9.03
N MET A 14 7.50 -18.18 -10.06
CA MET A 14 7.86 -17.92 -11.45
C MET A 14 6.57 -17.78 -12.25
N ASN A 15 6.46 -16.70 -13.00
CA ASN A 15 5.32 -16.46 -13.88
C ASN A 15 5.42 -17.38 -15.11
N ASP A 16 4.27 -17.87 -15.57
CA ASP A 16 4.16 -18.47 -16.88
C ASP A 16 4.31 -17.36 -17.95
N GLU A 17 5.00 -17.68 -19.05
CA GLU A 17 5.24 -16.73 -20.16
C GLU A 17 3.93 -16.21 -20.79
N ASN A 18 2.83 -16.91 -20.59
CA ASN A 18 1.52 -16.60 -21.19
C ASN A 18 0.50 -15.94 -20.25
N ALA A 19 0.83 -15.73 -18.97
CA ALA A 19 -0.13 -15.21 -18.00
C ALA A 19 0.47 -14.08 -17.15
N TRP A 20 0.07 -12.87 -17.43
CA TRP A 20 0.44 -11.69 -16.64
C TRP A 20 -0.18 -11.76 -15.23
N GLY A 21 0.69 -11.67 -14.21
CA GLY A 21 0.24 -11.58 -12.82
C GLY A 21 -0.08 -12.92 -12.15
N SER A 22 -0.06 -14.04 -12.88
CA SER A 22 -0.14 -15.37 -12.31
C SER A 22 1.24 -15.99 -12.21
N GLY A 23 1.44 -16.86 -11.23
CA GLY A 23 2.70 -17.56 -11.08
C GLY A 23 2.59 -18.75 -10.15
N ASP A 24 3.22 -19.83 -10.56
CA ASP A 24 3.29 -21.06 -9.79
C ASP A 24 4.44 -21.01 -8.79
N VAL A 25 4.36 -21.83 -7.75
CA VAL A 25 5.43 -21.99 -6.78
C VAL A 25 6.40 -23.08 -7.26
N TYR A 26 7.67 -22.73 -7.30
CA TYR A 26 8.76 -23.60 -7.71
C TYR A 26 9.80 -23.75 -6.60
N ALA A 27 10.58 -24.81 -6.69
CA ALA A 27 11.82 -24.98 -5.92
C ALA A 27 12.98 -25.34 -6.85
N LEU A 28 14.18 -24.90 -6.51
CA LEU A 28 15.41 -25.31 -7.15
C LEU A 28 16.41 -25.80 -6.12
N SER A 29 17.28 -26.75 -6.54
CA SER A 29 18.41 -27.17 -5.73
C SER A 29 19.55 -26.16 -5.82
N VAL A 30 20.16 -25.79 -4.70
CA VAL A 30 21.30 -24.87 -4.66
C VAL A 30 22.55 -25.54 -5.26
N SER A 31 22.68 -26.88 -5.11
CA SER A 31 23.80 -27.63 -5.66
C SER A 31 23.69 -27.89 -7.17
N ASP A 32 22.48 -27.86 -7.73
CA ASP A 32 22.25 -27.94 -9.18
C ASP A 32 21.06 -27.00 -9.56
N PRO A 33 21.35 -25.73 -9.84
CA PRO A 33 20.30 -24.73 -10.18
C PRO A 33 19.50 -25.04 -11.45
N ARG A 34 19.91 -26.03 -12.25
CA ARG A 34 19.15 -26.49 -13.43
C ARG A 34 17.98 -27.39 -13.05
N THR A 35 17.97 -27.94 -11.84
CA THR A 35 16.89 -28.78 -11.32
C THR A 35 15.77 -27.92 -10.73
N VAL A 36 15.00 -27.25 -11.59
CA VAL A 36 13.79 -26.52 -11.19
C VAL A 36 12.60 -27.46 -11.22
N ARG A 37 11.85 -27.54 -10.13
CA ARG A 37 10.62 -28.33 -10.05
C ARG A 37 9.44 -27.50 -9.62
N LYS A 38 8.31 -27.69 -10.28
CA LYS A 38 7.04 -27.07 -9.89
C LYS A 38 6.52 -27.77 -8.62
N ILE A 39 6.19 -26.99 -7.62
CA ILE A 39 5.65 -27.47 -6.34
C ILE A 39 4.13 -27.32 -6.32
N ILE A 40 3.62 -26.13 -6.66
CA ILE A 40 2.21 -25.83 -6.65
C ILE A 40 1.87 -25.15 -7.97
N SER A 41 0.85 -25.68 -8.65
CA SER A 41 0.28 -25.05 -9.84
C SER A 41 -0.94 -24.25 -9.41
N GLU A 42 -0.79 -22.93 -9.41
CA GLU A 42 -1.84 -22.00 -9.01
C GLU A 42 -1.74 -20.68 -9.75
N GLU A 43 -2.89 -20.10 -10.02
CA GLU A 43 -2.97 -18.68 -10.34
C GLU A 43 -2.74 -17.91 -9.05
N THR A 44 -1.51 -17.51 -8.81
CA THR A 44 -1.14 -16.67 -7.67
C THR A 44 -0.44 -15.42 -8.13
N THR A 45 -0.48 -14.37 -7.33
CA THR A 45 0.24 -13.16 -7.64
C THR A 45 1.70 -13.27 -7.19
N TRP A 46 2.51 -12.32 -7.64
CA TRP A 46 3.92 -12.15 -7.27
C TRP A 46 4.14 -12.01 -5.75
N ALA A 47 3.07 -11.75 -5.00
CA ALA A 47 3.06 -11.64 -3.55
C ALA A 47 2.86 -12.98 -2.82
N ALA A 48 2.84 -14.13 -3.50
CA ALA A 48 2.67 -15.43 -2.87
C ALA A 48 3.74 -15.73 -1.79
N ARG A 49 4.99 -15.34 -2.04
CA ARG A 49 6.12 -15.43 -1.10
C ARG A 49 6.14 -16.73 -0.31
N PRO A 50 6.34 -17.87 -0.98
CA PRO A 50 6.37 -19.18 -0.34
C PRO A 50 7.48 -19.24 0.70
N GLU A 51 7.21 -19.86 1.85
CA GLU A 51 8.18 -20.05 2.94
C GLU A 51 7.96 -21.38 3.64
N LEU A 52 9.04 -22.13 3.82
CA LEU A 52 8.99 -23.37 4.61
C LEU A 52 8.98 -23.08 6.11
N SER A 53 8.23 -23.93 6.84
CA SER A 53 8.32 -23.95 8.29
C SER A 53 9.73 -24.32 8.76
N PRO A 54 10.15 -23.93 9.98
CA PRO A 54 11.48 -24.24 10.50
C PRO A 54 11.84 -25.74 10.52
N ASP A 55 10.83 -26.61 10.61
CA ASP A 55 10.99 -28.06 10.53
C ASP A 55 11.02 -28.61 9.09
N GLY A 56 10.87 -27.74 8.08
CA GLY A 56 10.87 -28.09 6.66
C GLY A 56 9.66 -28.90 6.16
N ARG A 57 8.62 -29.08 6.98
CA ARG A 57 7.51 -29.99 6.67
C ARG A 57 6.30 -29.30 6.05
N ARG A 58 6.16 -27.97 6.22
CA ARG A 58 4.99 -27.20 5.79
C ARG A 58 5.44 -26.03 4.92
N LEU A 59 4.68 -25.79 3.86
CA LEU A 59 4.89 -24.66 2.95
C LEU A 59 3.75 -23.65 3.16
N LEU A 60 4.08 -22.43 3.54
CA LEU A 60 3.17 -21.31 3.73
C LEU A 60 3.29 -20.35 2.54
N TYR A 61 2.17 -19.91 1.99
CA TYR A 61 2.16 -18.94 0.89
C TYR A 61 0.83 -18.19 0.83
N SER A 62 0.77 -17.10 0.07
CA SER A 62 -0.44 -16.33 -0.20
C SER A 62 -0.97 -16.64 -1.59
N SER A 63 -2.28 -16.80 -1.74
CA SER A 63 -2.91 -17.05 -3.03
C SER A 63 -4.34 -16.54 -3.08
N TYR A 64 -4.78 -16.13 -4.27
CA TYR A 64 -6.19 -15.84 -4.55
C TYR A 64 -7.05 -17.10 -4.70
N ARG A 65 -6.50 -18.19 -5.17
CA ARG A 65 -7.08 -19.50 -5.45
C ARG A 65 -8.60 -19.55 -5.45
N GLY A 66 -9.21 -19.20 -6.58
CA GLY A 66 -10.66 -19.18 -6.76
C GLY A 66 -11.40 -18.14 -5.92
N ARG A 67 -10.71 -17.09 -5.45
CA ARG A 67 -11.26 -16.01 -4.62
C ARG A 67 -10.81 -14.64 -5.11
N GLN A 68 -11.53 -13.62 -4.74
CA GLN A 68 -11.19 -12.23 -5.05
C GLN A 68 -10.06 -11.67 -4.14
N TRP A 69 -9.88 -12.26 -2.95
CA TRP A 69 -8.98 -11.77 -1.90
C TRP A 69 -7.85 -12.75 -1.65
N GLN A 70 -6.65 -12.25 -1.45
CA GLN A 70 -5.50 -13.08 -1.08
C GLN A 70 -5.71 -13.67 0.32
N GLN A 71 -5.52 -14.97 0.42
CA GLN A 71 -5.56 -15.71 1.68
C GLN A 71 -4.26 -16.48 1.89
N LEU A 72 -3.99 -16.85 3.15
CA LEU A 72 -2.86 -17.70 3.47
C LEU A 72 -3.24 -19.16 3.29
N TRP A 73 -2.35 -19.91 2.68
CA TRP A 73 -2.48 -21.34 2.40
C TRP A 73 -1.33 -22.11 3.00
N LEU A 74 -1.61 -23.32 3.45
CA LEU A 74 -0.66 -24.23 4.04
C LEU A 74 -0.63 -25.53 3.25
N GLY A 75 0.49 -25.82 2.63
CA GLY A 75 0.77 -27.03 1.89
C GLY A 75 2.00 -27.76 2.42
N THR A 76 2.51 -28.69 1.64
CA THR A 76 3.78 -29.39 1.87
C THR A 76 4.82 -29.03 0.82
N PRO A 77 6.12 -29.29 1.08
CA PRO A 77 7.17 -29.12 0.08
C PRO A 77 7.01 -29.99 -1.18
N LYS A 78 6.09 -30.97 -1.14
CA LYS A 78 5.76 -31.83 -2.29
C LYS A 78 4.61 -31.28 -3.12
N GLY A 79 3.92 -30.25 -2.65
CA GLY A 79 2.77 -29.65 -3.33
C GLY A 79 1.46 -30.41 -3.10
N ASP A 80 1.39 -31.28 -2.11
CA ASP A 80 0.16 -32.01 -1.79
C ASP A 80 -0.94 -31.03 -1.30
N ALA A 81 -2.17 -31.37 -1.61
CA ALA A 81 -3.43 -30.64 -1.36
C ALA A 81 -3.35 -29.50 -0.32
N PRO A 82 -3.12 -28.27 -0.75
CA PRO A 82 -2.99 -27.17 0.19
C PRO A 82 -4.33 -26.84 0.85
N LEU A 83 -4.28 -26.50 2.13
CA LEU A 83 -5.43 -26.12 2.92
C LEU A 83 -5.43 -24.59 3.14
N PRO A 84 -6.59 -23.91 3.02
CA PRO A 84 -6.70 -22.53 3.39
C PRO A 84 -6.53 -22.37 4.90
N LEU A 85 -5.61 -21.52 5.30
CA LEU A 85 -5.34 -21.19 6.70
C LEU A 85 -6.18 -20.01 7.18
N THR A 86 -6.55 -19.12 6.25
CA THR A 86 -7.32 -17.92 6.56
C THR A 86 -8.47 -17.71 5.57
N PHE A 87 -9.46 -16.90 5.98
CA PHE A 87 -10.67 -16.62 5.22
C PHE A 87 -11.09 -15.16 5.45
N GLY A 88 -11.83 -14.57 4.52
CA GLY A 88 -12.41 -13.24 4.64
C GLY A 88 -12.40 -12.48 3.32
N GLU A 89 -13.14 -11.37 3.29
CA GLU A 89 -13.20 -10.43 2.16
C GLU A 89 -12.18 -9.29 2.35
N PHE A 90 -10.92 -9.67 2.52
CA PHE A 90 -9.78 -8.81 2.70
C PHE A 90 -8.50 -9.63 2.52
N ASP A 91 -7.39 -8.94 2.24
CA ASP A 91 -6.13 -9.59 1.94
C ASP A 91 -5.33 -9.97 3.17
N ARG A 92 -4.72 -11.15 3.13
CA ARG A 92 -3.70 -11.62 4.06
C ARG A 92 -2.51 -12.14 3.27
N ARG A 93 -1.34 -11.55 3.49
CA ARG A 93 -0.17 -11.81 2.67
C ARG A 93 1.15 -11.66 3.44
N ASN A 94 2.25 -12.03 2.78
CA ASN A 94 3.60 -11.86 3.30
C ASN A 94 3.82 -12.55 4.65
N ALA A 95 3.24 -13.74 4.83
CA ALA A 95 3.36 -14.47 6.07
C ALA A 95 4.79 -14.95 6.35
N ARG A 96 5.17 -14.98 7.61
CA ARG A 96 6.46 -15.43 8.13
C ARG A 96 6.25 -16.33 9.34
N TRP A 97 7.04 -17.39 9.42
CA TRP A 97 7.04 -18.30 10.56
C TRP A 97 7.74 -17.70 11.78
N SER A 98 7.24 -18.01 12.96
CA SER A 98 8.06 -17.91 14.18
C SER A 98 9.14 -18.98 14.17
N ALA A 99 10.25 -18.75 14.89
CA ALA A 99 11.38 -19.67 14.94
C ALA A 99 11.01 -21.07 15.45
N ASP A 100 9.99 -21.18 16.30
CA ASP A 100 9.47 -22.45 16.83
C ASP A 100 8.42 -23.11 15.92
N GLY A 101 8.04 -22.46 14.80
CA GLY A 101 7.03 -22.95 13.85
C GLY A 101 5.60 -23.01 14.40
N ARG A 102 5.31 -22.38 15.54
CA ARG A 102 3.99 -22.41 16.18
C ARG A 102 3.09 -21.27 15.77
N LYS A 103 3.68 -20.14 15.37
CA LYS A 103 2.99 -18.91 14.99
C LYS A 103 3.41 -18.44 13.60
N ILE A 104 2.55 -17.65 13.02
CA ILE A 104 2.86 -16.86 11.84
C ILE A 104 2.54 -15.39 12.09
N ALA A 105 3.38 -14.51 11.53
CA ALA A 105 3.10 -13.09 11.41
C ALA A 105 2.81 -12.78 9.94
N TYR A 106 1.83 -11.94 9.65
CA TYR A 106 1.43 -11.60 8.29
C TYR A 106 0.86 -10.18 8.21
N ILE A 107 0.74 -9.66 7.01
CA ILE A 107 0.09 -8.38 6.73
C ILE A 107 -1.38 -8.63 6.37
N SER A 108 -2.29 -7.84 6.96
CA SER A 108 -3.72 -7.83 6.63
C SER A 108 -4.20 -6.40 6.40
N ASN A 109 -5.19 -6.23 5.51
CA ASN A 109 -5.92 -4.97 5.32
C ASN A 109 -7.37 -5.04 5.84
N GLU A 110 -7.65 -5.96 6.75
CA GLU A 110 -8.99 -6.24 7.31
C GLU A 110 -9.71 -4.98 7.83
N HIS A 111 -8.96 -4.05 8.42
CA HIS A 111 -9.50 -2.82 9.02
C HIS A 111 -9.25 -1.56 8.16
N GLY A 112 -9.12 -1.73 6.86
CA GLY A 112 -8.90 -0.64 5.92
C GLY A 112 -7.42 -0.45 5.57
N GLY A 113 -6.59 -0.01 6.51
CA GLY A 113 -5.14 0.08 6.33
C GLY A 113 -4.42 -1.26 6.57
N THR A 114 -3.16 -1.33 6.14
CA THR A 114 -2.33 -2.51 6.40
C THR A 114 -1.85 -2.57 7.84
N GLU A 115 -2.01 -3.71 8.47
CA GLU A 115 -1.55 -4.01 9.83
C GLU A 115 -0.78 -5.34 9.87
N ILE A 116 0.12 -5.48 10.82
CA ILE A 116 0.77 -6.77 11.10
C ILE A 116 -0.09 -7.54 12.09
N ARG A 117 -0.40 -8.79 11.75
CA ARG A 117 -1.13 -9.70 12.63
C ARG A 117 -0.31 -10.93 12.98
N VAL A 118 -0.57 -11.50 14.13
CA VAL A 118 0.02 -12.76 14.59
C VAL A 118 -1.09 -13.76 14.92
N GLN A 119 -0.90 -15.00 14.48
CA GLN A 119 -1.87 -16.10 14.64
C GLN A 119 -1.13 -17.40 14.94
N ASP A 120 -1.76 -18.30 15.70
CA ASP A 120 -1.30 -19.68 15.85
C ASP A 120 -1.55 -20.47 14.56
N VAL A 121 -0.61 -21.32 14.15
CA VAL A 121 -0.66 -21.99 12.86
C VAL A 121 -1.80 -23.00 12.72
N LEU A 122 -2.18 -23.67 13.80
CA LEU A 122 -3.25 -24.66 13.79
C LEU A 122 -4.65 -24.04 13.88
N GLY A 123 -4.76 -22.74 13.69
CA GLY A 123 -5.99 -21.98 13.82
C GLY A 123 -6.08 -21.25 15.15
N GLY A 124 -7.04 -20.36 15.25
CA GLY A 124 -7.24 -19.52 16.42
C GLY A 124 -7.39 -18.04 16.06
N ALA A 125 -7.64 -17.23 17.08
CA ALA A 125 -7.78 -15.79 16.90
C ALA A 125 -6.45 -15.15 16.50
N SER A 126 -6.48 -14.32 15.48
CA SER A 126 -5.35 -13.45 15.13
C SER A 126 -5.39 -12.19 15.99
N LYS A 127 -4.21 -11.68 16.31
CA LYS A 127 -4.05 -10.43 17.06
C LYS A 127 -3.25 -9.43 16.23
N ALA A 128 -3.73 -8.18 16.13
CA ALA A 128 -2.93 -7.11 15.59
C ALA A 128 -1.73 -6.82 16.51
N LEU A 129 -0.60 -6.46 15.89
CA LEU A 129 0.55 -5.93 16.60
C LEU A 129 0.47 -4.41 16.56
N ASP A 130 0.04 -3.84 17.68
CA ASP A 130 0.00 -2.38 17.84
C ASP A 130 1.33 -1.86 18.40
N THR A 131 1.68 -0.65 18.01
CA THR A 131 2.82 0.06 18.60
C THR A 131 2.44 0.54 20.00
N ALA A 132 3.10 0.02 21.03
CA ALA A 132 2.88 0.45 22.41
C ALA A 132 3.36 1.90 22.66
N GLN A 133 4.38 2.35 21.92
CA GLN A 133 4.95 3.69 22.04
C GLN A 133 5.61 4.12 20.75
N ARG A 134 5.36 5.37 20.32
CA ARG A 134 6.09 6.04 19.23
C ARG A 134 7.02 7.09 19.83
N LYS A 135 8.28 7.06 19.44
CA LYS A 135 9.29 8.08 19.81
C LYS A 135 9.79 8.76 18.55
N THR A 136 9.65 10.08 18.49
CA THR A 136 10.25 10.90 17.44
C THR A 136 11.73 11.16 17.78
N LEU A 137 12.60 10.97 16.81
CA LEU A 137 14.05 11.15 16.99
C LEU A 137 14.52 12.58 16.67
N LEU A 138 13.74 13.32 15.91
CA LEU A 138 14.00 14.70 15.52
C LEU A 138 12.98 15.62 16.18
N PRO A 139 13.34 16.88 16.48
CA PRO A 139 12.38 17.90 16.89
C PRO A 139 11.26 18.01 15.85
N GLN A 140 10.02 18.11 16.30
CA GLN A 140 8.83 18.15 15.45
C GLN A 140 8.23 19.55 15.38
N SER A 141 7.55 19.83 14.30
CA SER A 141 6.64 20.96 14.10
C SER A 141 5.29 20.42 13.68
N ARG A 142 4.20 21.03 14.11
CA ARG A 142 2.83 20.67 13.74
C ARG A 142 2.32 21.56 12.63
N LEU A 143 1.87 20.95 11.54
CA LEU A 143 1.25 21.65 10.42
C LEU A 143 -0.23 21.30 10.34
N SER A 144 -1.08 22.31 10.16
CA SER A 144 -2.49 22.19 9.82
C SER A 144 -2.73 22.81 8.46
N LEU A 145 -3.45 22.12 7.59
CA LEU A 145 -3.76 22.57 6.23
C LEU A 145 -5.27 22.75 6.10
N ASP A 146 -5.71 23.94 5.74
CA ASP A 146 -7.07 24.27 5.37
C ASP A 146 -7.05 24.60 3.87
N ILE A 147 -7.66 23.72 3.06
CA ILE A 147 -7.60 23.81 1.59
C ILE A 147 -8.96 24.29 1.08
N HIS A 148 -8.95 25.39 0.32
CA HIS A 148 -10.15 26.03 -0.20
C HIS A 148 -10.16 26.05 -1.73
N ASP A 149 -11.33 25.84 -2.31
CA ASP A 149 -11.59 26.05 -3.74
C ASP A 149 -11.64 27.56 -4.08
N SER A 150 -11.79 27.86 -5.36
CA SER A 150 -11.88 29.26 -5.84
C SER A 150 -13.11 30.03 -5.30
N SER A 151 -14.09 29.34 -4.70
CA SER A 151 -15.24 29.97 -4.05
C SER A 151 -15.03 30.18 -2.54
N GLY A 152 -13.88 29.80 -1.99
CA GLY A 152 -13.55 29.88 -0.57
C GLY A 152 -14.13 28.75 0.28
N ARG A 153 -14.65 27.67 -0.31
CA ARG A 153 -15.17 26.52 0.44
C ARG A 153 -14.06 25.52 0.66
N LEU A 154 -14.02 24.89 1.85
CA LEU A 154 -13.13 23.78 2.11
C LEU A 154 -13.37 22.67 1.09
N THR A 155 -12.30 22.24 0.44
CA THR A 155 -12.33 21.20 -0.58
C THR A 155 -11.32 20.09 -0.28
N PRO A 156 -11.66 18.81 -0.53
CA PRO A 156 -10.68 17.73 -0.45
C PRO A 156 -9.63 17.89 -1.57
N ALA A 157 -8.40 17.46 -1.29
CA ALA A 157 -7.33 17.53 -2.27
C ALA A 157 -6.25 16.46 -2.03
N ARG A 158 -5.47 16.16 -3.06
CA ARG A 158 -4.23 15.40 -2.97
C ARG A 158 -3.14 16.27 -2.38
N VAL A 159 -2.43 15.75 -1.38
CA VAL A 159 -1.37 16.47 -0.69
C VAL A 159 -0.09 15.65 -0.65
N THR A 160 1.01 16.28 -1.00
CA THR A 160 2.37 15.76 -0.85
C THR A 160 3.15 16.66 0.09
N ILE A 161 3.79 16.08 1.09
CA ILE A 161 4.65 16.79 2.04
C ILE A 161 5.98 16.10 2.12
N VAL A 162 7.06 16.82 1.82
CA VAL A 162 8.44 16.34 1.95
C VAL A 162 9.15 17.23 2.95
N ALA A 163 9.67 16.62 4.03
CA ALA A 163 10.33 17.35 5.11
C ALA A 163 11.86 17.45 4.94
N SER A 164 12.53 18.08 5.89
CA SER A 164 13.97 18.37 5.89
C SER A 164 14.85 17.12 5.81
N ASP A 165 14.37 15.97 6.24
CA ASP A 165 15.01 14.66 6.12
C ASP A 165 14.79 13.96 4.78
N LYS A 166 14.13 14.65 3.83
CA LYS A 166 13.77 14.18 2.48
C LYS A 166 12.78 13.00 2.47
N ARG A 167 12.04 12.80 3.54
CA ARG A 167 10.97 11.80 3.62
C ARG A 167 9.62 12.45 3.42
N SER A 168 8.67 11.65 2.92
CA SER A 168 7.27 12.04 2.82
C SER A 168 6.55 11.84 4.15
N TYR A 169 5.61 12.75 4.45
CA TYR A 169 4.83 12.77 5.69
C TYR A 169 3.34 12.88 5.40
N ALA A 170 2.53 12.26 6.24
CA ALA A 170 1.08 12.26 6.18
C ALA A 170 0.48 12.27 7.59
N PRO A 171 -0.79 12.67 7.78
CA PRO A 171 -1.49 12.51 9.04
C PRO A 171 -1.49 11.06 9.53
N ASP A 172 -1.52 10.86 10.86
CA ASP A 172 -1.67 9.53 11.44
C ASP A 172 -2.97 8.89 10.94
N GLY A 173 -2.86 7.65 10.48
CA GLY A 173 -4.00 6.90 9.93
C GLY A 173 -4.42 7.28 8.50
N ALA A 174 -3.79 8.26 7.86
CA ALA A 174 -4.02 8.54 6.45
C ALA A 174 -3.51 7.38 5.58
N TRP A 175 -4.24 7.09 4.51
CA TRP A 175 -3.74 6.20 3.48
C TRP A 175 -2.69 6.95 2.64
N VAL A 176 -1.52 6.35 2.56
CA VAL A 176 -0.38 6.90 1.81
C VAL A 176 -0.24 6.14 0.50
N HIS A 177 -0.28 6.87 -0.58
CA HIS A 177 -0.13 6.36 -1.94
C HIS A 177 1.22 6.79 -2.50
N ALA A 178 1.78 5.96 -3.37
CA ALA A 178 2.95 6.31 -4.16
C ALA A 178 2.52 6.74 -5.56
N ASP A 179 3.31 7.59 -6.18
CA ASP A 179 3.13 7.95 -7.58
C ASP A 179 3.77 6.88 -8.47
N ASP A 180 2.95 6.17 -9.27
CA ASP A 180 3.42 5.15 -10.20
C ASP A 180 4.25 5.73 -11.37
N GLY A 181 4.11 7.02 -11.64
CA GLY A 181 4.90 7.74 -12.64
C GLY A 181 6.30 8.17 -12.18
N PHE A 182 6.79 7.61 -11.08
CA PHE A 182 8.05 7.99 -10.46
C PHE A 182 9.26 7.72 -11.36
N ASP A 183 9.93 8.80 -11.77
CA ASP A 183 11.17 8.76 -12.54
C ASP A 183 12.38 9.04 -11.63
N ARG A 184 13.16 8.01 -11.36
CA ARG A 184 14.36 8.09 -10.52
C ARG A 184 15.49 8.93 -11.11
N SER A 185 15.47 9.22 -12.42
CA SER A 185 16.45 10.11 -13.05
C SER A 185 16.22 11.58 -12.71
N ILE A 186 14.96 11.94 -12.44
CA ILE A 186 14.54 13.31 -12.09
C ILE A 186 14.48 13.45 -10.56
N GLN A 187 14.05 12.42 -9.84
CA GLN A 187 13.79 12.47 -8.42
C GLN A 187 14.40 11.26 -7.70
N GLY A 188 15.33 11.49 -6.80
CA GLY A 188 16.08 10.43 -6.10
C GLY A 188 15.26 9.61 -5.10
N THR A 189 14.07 10.09 -4.70
CA THR A 189 13.18 9.42 -3.75
C THR A 189 11.76 9.42 -4.25
N GLU A 190 11.07 8.30 -4.06
CA GLU A 190 9.65 8.16 -4.37
C GLU A 190 8.84 9.20 -3.59
N THR A 191 7.97 9.93 -4.30
CA THR A 191 7.08 10.91 -3.69
C THR A 191 5.78 10.24 -3.32
N GLN A 192 5.44 10.30 -2.04
CA GLN A 192 4.19 9.76 -1.52
C GLN A 192 3.19 10.88 -1.29
N TYR A 193 1.90 10.58 -1.49
CA TYR A 193 0.81 11.50 -1.25
C TYR A 193 -0.30 10.88 -0.41
N PHE A 194 -1.15 11.74 0.12
CA PHE A 194 -2.39 11.35 0.81
C PHE A 194 -3.53 12.29 0.40
N HIS A 195 -4.77 11.88 0.66
CA HIS A 195 -5.94 12.72 0.45
C HIS A 195 -6.31 13.44 1.74
N CYS A 196 -6.26 14.76 1.72
CA CYS A 196 -6.79 15.63 2.76
C CYS A 196 -8.27 15.86 2.45
N LEU A 197 -9.17 15.19 3.18
CA LEU A 197 -10.60 15.19 2.87
C LEU A 197 -11.35 16.40 3.39
N LYS A 198 -10.73 17.13 4.32
CA LYS A 198 -11.18 18.40 4.92
C LYS A 198 -9.93 19.17 5.35
N SER A 199 -9.91 19.70 6.57
CA SER A 199 -8.66 20.12 7.20
C SER A 199 -7.86 18.89 7.64
N CYS A 200 -6.55 18.93 7.49
CA CYS A 200 -5.67 17.85 7.92
C CYS A 200 -4.50 18.40 8.74
N THR A 201 -4.11 17.64 9.77
CA THR A 201 -3.03 18.02 10.69
C THR A 201 -2.02 16.87 10.79
N LEU A 202 -0.74 17.21 10.76
CA LEU A 202 0.34 16.23 10.87
C LEU A 202 1.57 16.85 11.54
N ASP A 203 2.41 15.99 12.08
CA ASP A 203 3.71 16.38 12.62
C ASP A 203 4.81 16.07 11.60
N VAL A 204 5.75 17.00 11.43
CA VAL A 204 6.90 16.89 10.52
C VAL A 204 8.19 17.26 11.26
N PRO A 205 9.35 16.72 10.89
CA PRO A 205 10.64 17.19 11.39
C PRO A 205 10.82 18.70 11.16
N ALA A 206 11.32 19.38 12.18
CA ALA A 206 11.66 20.80 12.06
C ALA A 206 12.72 21.02 10.97
N GLY A 207 12.59 22.12 10.23
CA GLY A 207 13.46 22.47 9.12
C GLY A 207 12.68 22.87 7.87
N GLU A 208 13.28 22.66 6.70
CA GLU A 208 12.61 22.94 5.43
C GLU A 208 11.54 21.91 5.13
N VAL A 209 10.34 22.37 4.79
CA VAL A 209 9.21 21.54 4.40
C VAL A 209 8.65 22.04 3.07
N ARG A 210 8.58 21.16 2.10
CA ARG A 210 7.94 21.39 0.80
C ARG A 210 6.57 20.74 0.78
N ILE A 211 5.56 21.52 0.45
CA ILE A 211 4.17 21.11 0.37
C ILE A 211 3.68 21.33 -1.04
N SER A 212 3.01 20.32 -1.61
CA SER A 212 2.30 20.43 -2.89
C SER A 212 0.85 19.99 -2.68
N VAL A 213 -0.09 20.76 -3.23
CA VAL A 213 -1.52 20.46 -3.19
C VAL A 213 -2.07 20.48 -4.60
N GLN A 214 -2.78 19.40 -4.95
CA GLN A 214 -3.39 19.21 -6.26
C GLN A 214 -4.85 18.83 -6.09
N HIS A 215 -5.71 19.37 -6.96
CA HIS A 215 -7.13 19.06 -7.00
C HIS A 215 -7.57 18.96 -8.46
N GLY A 216 -7.39 17.75 -9.02
CA GLY A 216 -7.68 17.46 -10.42
C GLY A 216 -6.89 18.31 -11.42
N LEU A 217 -7.31 18.23 -12.67
CA LEU A 217 -6.70 18.97 -13.79
C LEU A 217 -7.28 20.38 -13.96
N ALA A 218 -8.46 20.63 -13.41
CA ALA A 218 -9.14 21.92 -13.49
C ALA A 218 -8.58 22.97 -12.52
N HIS A 219 -7.59 22.61 -11.71
CA HIS A 219 -6.96 23.50 -10.75
C HIS A 219 -5.44 23.57 -10.96
N ALA A 220 -4.89 24.76 -10.75
CA ALA A 220 -3.46 24.95 -10.77
C ALA A 220 -2.79 24.25 -9.58
N LEU A 221 -1.64 23.63 -9.83
CA LEU A 221 -0.83 23.03 -8.77
C LEU A 221 -0.38 24.12 -7.80
N TRP A 222 -0.75 24.00 -6.52
CA TRP A 222 -0.25 24.86 -5.47
C TRP A 222 1.01 24.26 -4.84
N GLN A 223 2.05 25.06 -4.67
CA GLN A 223 3.29 24.63 -4.03
C GLN A 223 3.86 25.71 -3.13
N GLN A 224 4.37 25.31 -1.98
CA GLN A 224 5.10 26.19 -1.08
C GLN A 224 6.24 25.44 -0.38
N THR A 225 7.38 26.10 -0.25
CA THR A 225 8.44 25.68 0.66
C THR A 225 8.47 26.64 1.84
N LEU A 226 8.50 26.11 3.06
CA LEU A 226 8.53 26.88 4.28
C LEU A 226 9.57 26.29 5.27
N LYS A 227 9.95 27.08 6.24
CA LYS A 227 10.77 26.63 7.37
C LYS A 227 9.86 26.40 8.58
N ALA A 228 9.79 25.18 9.07
CA ALA A 228 9.03 24.77 10.23
C ALA A 228 9.95 24.78 11.47
N GLY A 229 9.58 25.55 12.50
CA GLY A 229 10.33 25.65 13.74
C GLY A 229 10.09 24.47 14.68
N ALA A 230 11.08 24.11 15.49
CA ALA A 230 10.92 23.07 16.51
C ALA A 230 9.88 23.49 17.56
N GLY A 231 8.85 22.63 17.78
CA GLY A 231 7.73 22.91 18.68
C GLY A 231 6.71 23.92 18.14
N GLU A 232 6.89 24.41 16.93
CA GLU A 232 5.96 25.33 16.28
C GLU A 232 4.68 24.59 15.85
N SER A 233 3.53 25.25 16.00
CA SER A 233 2.26 24.86 15.38
C SER A 233 1.87 25.94 14.36
N ARG A 234 1.65 25.54 13.13
CA ARG A 234 1.34 26.46 12.04
C ARG A 234 0.15 25.99 11.22
N THR A 235 -0.79 26.87 10.98
CA THR A 235 -1.90 26.64 10.05
C THR A 235 -1.58 27.32 8.72
N LEU A 236 -1.80 26.60 7.63
CA LEU A 236 -1.69 27.10 6.26
C LEU A 236 -3.09 27.15 5.66
N ASP A 237 -3.48 28.32 5.25
CA ASP A 237 -4.72 28.58 4.52
C ASP A 237 -4.39 28.59 3.02
N ILE A 238 -4.85 27.57 2.31
CA ILE A 238 -4.44 27.27 0.94
C ILE A 238 -5.63 27.52 0.01
N ALA A 239 -5.55 28.55 -0.80
CA ALA A 239 -6.55 28.88 -1.82
C ALA A 239 -6.13 28.31 -3.18
N LEU A 240 -6.84 27.31 -3.68
CA LEU A 240 -6.62 26.74 -5.00
C LEU A 240 -7.19 27.64 -6.08
N GLN A 241 -6.47 27.77 -7.19
CA GLN A 241 -6.88 28.56 -8.33
C GLN A 241 -7.35 27.65 -9.46
N SER A 242 -8.53 27.96 -10.02
CA SER A 242 -9.05 27.22 -11.17
C SER A 242 -8.27 27.57 -12.44
N ASN A 243 -8.02 26.55 -13.25
CA ASN A 243 -7.50 26.72 -14.59
C ASN A 243 -8.63 27.16 -15.55
N ALA A 244 -8.33 28.05 -16.48
CA ALA A 244 -9.25 28.39 -17.57
C ALA A 244 -9.29 27.21 -18.57
N LEU A 245 -10.38 26.45 -18.57
CA LEU A 245 -10.60 25.39 -19.56
C LEU A 245 -11.22 25.97 -20.84
N PRO A 246 -10.88 25.43 -22.03
CA PRO A 246 -11.41 25.95 -23.30
C PRO A 246 -12.94 25.80 -23.39
N ALA A 247 -13.65 26.90 -23.38
CA ALA A 247 -15.12 26.94 -23.43
C ALA A 247 -15.69 26.41 -24.77
N ALA A 248 -14.88 26.43 -25.85
CA ALA A 248 -15.28 25.96 -27.17
C ALA A 248 -15.67 24.47 -27.22
N PHE A 249 -15.26 23.69 -26.25
CA PHE A 249 -15.57 22.25 -26.16
C PHE A 249 -16.79 21.94 -25.27
N GLY A 250 -17.47 22.96 -24.76
CA GLY A 250 -18.61 22.79 -23.86
C GLY A 250 -18.21 22.50 -22.39
N PRO A 251 -19.12 21.98 -21.58
CA PRO A 251 -18.84 21.68 -20.19
C PRO A 251 -17.89 20.48 -20.08
N TRP A 252 -16.82 20.67 -19.31
CA TRP A 252 -15.86 19.60 -19.02
C TRP A 252 -16.37 18.70 -17.89
N ARG A 253 -16.02 17.41 -18.01
CA ARG A 253 -16.19 16.40 -16.96
C ARG A 253 -14.91 15.63 -16.82
N SER A 254 -14.45 15.42 -15.58
CA SER A 254 -13.29 14.62 -15.28
C SER A 254 -13.70 13.17 -15.01
N ALA A 255 -12.95 12.21 -15.53
CA ALA A 255 -13.27 10.79 -15.36
C ALA A 255 -12.03 9.95 -15.23
N ASP A 256 -12.08 8.95 -14.33
CA ASP A 256 -11.18 7.82 -14.35
C ASP A 256 -11.99 6.57 -14.73
N LEU A 257 -11.67 6.00 -15.89
CA LEU A 257 -12.42 4.89 -16.48
C LEU A 257 -11.81 3.51 -16.19
N HIS A 258 -10.75 3.44 -15.38
CA HIS A 258 -10.05 2.18 -15.11
C HIS A 258 -9.52 2.10 -13.67
N VAL A 259 -10.42 2.04 -12.70
CA VAL A 259 -10.06 1.95 -11.28
C VAL A 259 -10.20 0.52 -10.77
N HIS A 260 -9.15 0.00 -10.17
CA HIS A 260 -9.18 -1.23 -9.37
C HIS A 260 -9.18 -0.87 -7.88
N MET A 261 -10.35 -0.75 -7.29
CA MET A 261 -10.52 -0.25 -5.92
C MET A 261 -9.75 -1.05 -4.87
N ASN A 262 -9.67 -2.37 -5.03
CA ASN A 262 -9.05 -3.29 -4.07
C ASN A 262 -7.92 -4.14 -4.68
N TYR A 263 -7.34 -3.68 -5.80
CA TYR A 263 -6.22 -4.35 -6.43
C TYR A 263 -4.90 -4.03 -5.69
N GLY A 264 -4.06 -5.03 -5.49
CA GLY A 264 -2.73 -4.86 -4.90
C GLY A 264 -2.64 -5.02 -3.37
N GLY A 265 -3.76 -5.12 -2.64
CA GLY A 265 -3.80 -5.54 -1.24
C GLY A 265 -3.13 -4.60 -0.23
N GLN A 266 -2.97 -3.31 -0.54
CA GLN A 266 -2.45 -2.33 0.41
C GLN A 266 -3.55 -1.84 1.35
N TYR A 267 -4.71 -1.47 0.78
CA TYR A 267 -5.86 -0.99 1.52
C TYR A 267 -7.09 -1.80 1.16
N ARG A 268 -8.00 -1.97 2.11
CA ARG A 268 -9.35 -2.43 1.84
C ARG A 268 -10.24 -1.21 1.69
N ASN A 269 -10.45 -0.81 0.46
CA ASN A 269 -11.28 0.33 0.11
C ASN A 269 -12.78 -0.03 0.13
N THR A 270 -13.63 0.97 0.30
CA THR A 270 -15.08 0.88 0.18
C THR A 270 -15.59 1.86 -0.87
N PRO A 271 -16.78 1.65 -1.44
CA PRO A 271 -17.37 2.60 -2.38
C PRO A 271 -17.46 4.02 -1.82
N GLU A 272 -17.79 4.16 -0.53
CA GLU A 272 -17.90 5.46 0.15
C GLU A 272 -16.54 6.16 0.23
N TYR A 273 -15.47 5.40 0.52
CA TYR A 273 -14.13 5.96 0.58
C TYR A 273 -13.59 6.27 -0.82
N LEU A 274 -13.89 5.43 -1.82
CA LEU A 274 -13.56 5.70 -3.22
C LEU A 274 -14.19 7.03 -3.70
N VAL A 275 -15.45 7.30 -3.34
CA VAL A 275 -16.09 8.58 -3.64
C VAL A 275 -15.36 9.76 -2.98
N GLN A 276 -14.83 9.59 -1.76
CA GLN A 276 -14.05 10.65 -1.10
C GLN A 276 -12.70 10.87 -1.81
N GLN A 277 -12.03 9.80 -2.23
CA GLN A 277 -10.81 9.89 -3.04
C GLN A 277 -11.08 10.57 -4.38
N ALA A 278 -12.15 10.18 -5.08
CA ALA A 278 -12.57 10.79 -6.34
C ALA A 278 -12.81 12.31 -6.18
N LYS A 279 -13.45 12.73 -5.09
CA LYS A 279 -13.63 14.16 -4.78
C LYS A 279 -12.30 14.87 -4.56
N ALA A 280 -11.31 14.23 -3.92
CA ALA A 280 -9.99 14.82 -3.73
C ALA A 280 -9.21 14.97 -5.03
N GLU A 281 -9.49 14.11 -6.01
CA GLU A 281 -8.92 14.14 -7.37
C GLU A 281 -9.78 14.94 -8.36
N ASP A 282 -10.85 15.60 -7.90
CA ASP A 282 -11.80 16.36 -8.75
C ASP A 282 -12.39 15.51 -9.90
N LEU A 283 -12.73 14.25 -9.59
CA LEU A 283 -13.34 13.33 -10.56
C LEU A 283 -14.86 13.35 -10.44
N ASP A 284 -15.54 13.63 -11.55
CA ASP A 284 -17.01 13.56 -11.70
C ASP A 284 -17.48 12.10 -11.87
N ILE A 285 -16.65 11.28 -12.54
CA ILE A 285 -16.99 9.91 -12.93
C ILE A 285 -15.83 8.98 -12.57
N VAL A 286 -16.17 7.87 -11.90
CA VAL A 286 -15.20 6.78 -11.63
C VAL A 286 -15.84 5.47 -12.07
N HIS A 287 -15.15 4.75 -12.94
CA HIS A 287 -15.52 3.39 -13.34
C HIS A 287 -14.63 2.39 -12.60
N ASN A 288 -15.21 1.73 -11.61
CA ASN A 288 -14.52 0.68 -10.86
C ASN A 288 -14.72 -0.68 -11.54
N LEU A 289 -13.63 -1.37 -11.82
CA LEU A 289 -13.56 -2.68 -12.47
C LEU A 289 -13.52 -3.83 -11.45
#